data_8ee0a77ae7a8a7ae733524ecf88a6f70
#
_entry.id   8ee0a77ae7a8a7ae733524ecf88a6f70
#
_cell.length_a   1.000
_cell.length_b   1.000
_cell.length_c   1.000
_cell.angle_alpha   90.00
_cell.angle_beta   90.00
_cell.angle_gamma   90.00
#
_symmetry.space_group_name_H-M   'P 1'
#
loop_
_entity.id
_entity.type
_entity.pdbx_description
1 polymer ?
#
loop_
_entity_poly.entity_id
_entity_poly.type
_entity_poly.pdbx_seq_one_letter_code
_entity_poly.pdbx_strand_id
1 'polypeptide(L)'
;MKIIPAIDLMEGKVVRLYKGDPSKKTIYSDNPLEIAKKWESAGADMIHLVDLDATLGRGSNFEALGNIAKSVKIPVQVGGGFRNETIIEEALEFAQRVVIGTLAFKDKTVLDRLLTTYGNEKLVISVDHNDGLIVVNGWQQTTKIPLIDAVNDFRKMGFSEYLSTSIVRDGTLKGPDLEPLKMVNQIENVNLIVSGGISNIDDVIKVKELDLHRRSKGLGVMGVILGKALYENQVTIEEAKGV
;
A
#
# COMPACT_ATOMS: atom_id res chain seq x y z
N MET A 1 -4.71 -14.25 5.14
CA MET A 1 -4.19 -12.88 4.94
C MET A 1 -3.08 -12.94 3.92
N LYS A 2 -3.03 -12.04 2.91
CA LYS A 2 -1.97 -12.01 1.87
C LYS A 2 -0.69 -11.39 2.41
N ILE A 3 0.46 -11.94 2.01
CA ILE A 3 1.78 -11.38 2.29
C ILE A 3 2.26 -10.63 1.06
N ILE A 4 2.44 -9.33 1.20
CA ILE A 4 2.64 -8.38 0.09
C ILE A 4 3.97 -7.63 0.30
N PRO A 5 5.09 -8.09 -0.25
CA PRO A 5 6.33 -7.33 -0.22
C PRO A 5 6.20 -6.01 -1.01
N ALA A 6 6.82 -4.94 -0.49
CA ALA A 6 6.88 -3.65 -1.15
C ALA A 6 8.22 -3.43 -1.85
N ILE A 7 8.16 -2.87 -3.06
CA ILE A 7 9.30 -2.39 -3.83
C ILE A 7 9.04 -0.92 -4.17
N ASP A 8 9.75 -0.03 -3.50
CA ASP A 8 9.68 1.40 -3.76
C ASP A 8 10.82 1.78 -4.71
N LEU A 9 10.49 2.48 -5.78
CA LEU A 9 11.46 2.95 -6.78
C LEU A 9 11.75 4.44 -6.65
N MET A 10 13.02 4.76 -6.60
CA MET A 10 13.53 6.13 -6.71
C MET A 10 14.80 6.12 -7.54
N GLU A 11 14.86 6.97 -8.57
CA GLU A 11 16.00 7.05 -9.49
C GLU A 11 16.33 5.66 -10.12
N GLY A 12 15.31 4.86 -10.42
CA GLY A 12 15.44 3.50 -10.97
C GLY A 12 15.92 2.43 -9.97
N LYS A 13 16.13 2.78 -8.71
CA LYS A 13 16.67 1.89 -7.67
C LYS A 13 15.61 1.50 -6.67
N VAL A 14 15.80 0.33 -6.03
CA VAL A 14 14.97 -0.12 -4.91
C VAL A 14 15.43 0.59 -3.64
N VAL A 15 14.53 1.34 -3.03
CA VAL A 15 14.81 2.12 -1.83
C VAL A 15 13.78 1.92 -0.74
N ARG A 16 14.12 2.31 0.49
CA ARG A 16 13.16 2.56 1.57
C ARG A 16 13.44 3.91 2.19
N LEU A 17 12.39 4.64 2.48
CA LEU A 17 12.46 5.92 3.18
C LEU A 17 12.18 5.71 4.68
N TYR A 18 12.74 6.53 5.53
CA TYR A 18 12.39 6.59 6.94
C TYR A 18 11.26 7.62 7.12
N LYS A 19 10.06 7.17 7.47
CA LYS A 19 8.86 8.01 7.63
C LYS A 19 8.56 8.87 6.39
N GLY A 20 8.81 8.35 5.20
CA GLY A 20 8.59 9.05 3.94
C GLY A 20 9.60 10.17 3.62
N ASP A 21 10.66 10.35 4.42
CA ASP A 21 11.66 11.42 4.23
C ASP A 21 12.67 11.02 3.12
N PRO A 22 12.66 11.70 1.95
CA PRO A 22 13.57 11.36 0.85
C PRO A 22 15.06 11.59 1.17
N SER A 23 15.37 12.44 2.17
CA SER A 23 16.74 12.68 2.62
C SER A 23 17.31 11.51 3.45
N LYS A 24 16.42 10.63 3.93
CA LYS A 24 16.74 9.45 4.74
C LYS A 24 16.44 8.17 3.98
N LYS A 25 16.83 8.14 2.69
CA LYS A 25 16.70 6.94 1.87
C LYS A 25 17.81 5.94 2.14
N THR A 26 17.45 4.66 2.18
CA THR A 26 18.38 3.52 2.13
C THR A 26 18.17 2.82 0.79
N ILE A 27 19.26 2.59 0.04
CA ILE A 27 19.23 1.85 -1.24
C ILE A 27 19.51 0.38 -0.91
N TYR A 28 18.64 -0.52 -1.39
CA TYR A 28 18.76 -1.96 -1.19
C TYR A 28 19.17 -2.72 -2.46
N SER A 29 18.88 -2.17 -3.64
CA SER A 29 19.29 -2.77 -4.91
C SER A 29 19.26 -1.76 -6.06
N ASP A 30 20.18 -1.92 -7.00
CA ASP A 30 20.16 -1.24 -8.30
C ASP A 30 19.34 -2.03 -9.35
N ASN A 31 18.88 -3.25 -9.02
CA ASN A 31 18.12 -4.12 -9.90
C ASN A 31 16.74 -4.48 -9.33
N PRO A 32 15.70 -3.65 -9.57
CA PRO A 32 14.37 -3.90 -9.03
C PRO A 32 13.71 -5.17 -9.58
N LEU A 33 14.05 -5.58 -10.80
CA LEU A 33 13.54 -6.79 -11.42
C LEU A 33 13.99 -8.06 -10.66
N GLU A 34 15.25 -8.08 -10.26
CA GLU A 34 15.81 -9.18 -9.46
C GLU A 34 15.11 -9.29 -8.10
N ILE A 35 14.85 -8.15 -7.45
CA ILE A 35 14.11 -8.10 -6.19
C ILE A 35 12.69 -8.65 -6.36
N ALA A 36 11.99 -8.25 -7.42
CA ALA A 36 10.63 -8.74 -7.68
C ALA A 36 10.61 -10.28 -7.88
N LYS A 37 11.54 -10.83 -8.65
CA LYS A 37 11.68 -12.28 -8.84
C LYS A 37 12.09 -13.01 -7.56
N LYS A 38 12.92 -12.39 -6.72
CA LYS A 38 13.27 -12.93 -5.40
C LYS A 38 12.02 -13.07 -4.53
N TRP A 39 11.18 -12.04 -4.46
CA TRP A 39 9.94 -12.08 -3.66
C TRP A 39 8.91 -13.05 -4.23
N GLU A 40 8.76 -13.12 -5.56
CA GLU A 40 7.94 -14.14 -6.20
C GLU A 40 8.41 -15.56 -5.84
N SER A 41 9.71 -15.83 -5.97
CA SER A 41 10.29 -17.14 -5.66
C SER A 41 10.18 -17.51 -4.17
N ALA A 42 10.16 -16.52 -3.29
CA ALA A 42 9.92 -16.70 -1.86
C ALA A 42 8.43 -16.96 -1.52
N GLY A 43 7.54 -16.94 -2.52
CA GLY A 43 6.12 -17.27 -2.36
C GLY A 43 5.22 -16.11 -1.96
N ALA A 44 5.59 -14.87 -2.28
CA ALA A 44 4.72 -13.71 -2.09
C ALA A 44 3.36 -13.89 -2.80
N ASP A 45 2.28 -13.39 -2.21
CA ASP A 45 0.94 -13.50 -2.78
C ASP A 45 0.65 -12.39 -3.80
N MET A 46 1.38 -11.27 -3.72
CA MET A 46 1.27 -10.08 -4.56
C MET A 46 2.49 -9.22 -4.31
N ILE A 47 2.88 -8.35 -5.26
CA ILE A 47 3.90 -7.32 -5.05
C ILE A 47 3.25 -5.94 -5.04
N HIS A 48 3.64 -5.11 -4.08
CA HIS A 48 3.28 -3.69 -4.04
C HIS A 48 4.43 -2.85 -4.59
N LEU A 49 4.21 -2.20 -5.74
CA LEU A 49 5.19 -1.32 -6.39
C LEU A 49 4.82 0.14 -6.17
N VAL A 50 5.80 0.98 -5.82
CA VAL A 50 5.58 2.42 -5.62
C VAL A 50 6.59 3.24 -6.43
N ASP A 51 6.09 4.19 -7.22
CA ASP A 51 6.91 5.22 -7.88
C ASP A 51 7.06 6.42 -6.94
N LEU A 52 8.20 6.49 -6.26
CA LEU A 52 8.51 7.61 -5.36
C LEU A 52 8.88 8.88 -6.11
N ASP A 53 9.52 8.79 -7.29
CA ASP A 53 9.85 9.98 -8.08
C ASP A 53 8.57 10.65 -8.58
N ALA A 54 7.62 9.89 -9.11
CA ALA A 54 6.31 10.42 -9.49
C ALA A 54 5.53 10.95 -8.28
N THR A 55 5.58 10.27 -7.13
CA THR A 55 4.95 10.73 -5.88
C THR A 55 5.47 12.10 -5.47
N LEU A 56 6.79 12.31 -5.54
CA LEU A 56 7.48 13.54 -5.14
C LEU A 56 7.53 14.61 -6.25
N GLY A 57 7.06 14.29 -7.47
CA GLY A 57 7.11 15.20 -8.62
C GLY A 57 8.52 15.48 -9.15
N ARG A 58 9.42 14.50 -9.04
CA ARG A 58 10.84 14.60 -9.43
C ARG A 58 11.19 13.80 -10.67
N GLY A 59 10.26 13.07 -11.25
CA GLY A 59 10.46 12.18 -12.39
C GLY A 59 9.42 11.09 -12.43
N SER A 60 9.73 9.97 -13.08
CA SER A 60 8.87 8.79 -13.13
C SER A 60 9.68 7.51 -13.34
N ASN A 61 9.25 6.43 -12.68
CA ASN A 61 9.72 5.07 -12.90
C ASN A 61 8.65 4.21 -13.59
N PHE A 62 7.66 4.82 -14.24
CA PHE A 62 6.47 4.14 -14.76
C PHE A 62 6.81 2.98 -15.70
N GLU A 63 7.77 3.19 -16.62
CA GLU A 63 8.25 2.12 -17.51
C GLU A 63 8.88 0.96 -16.72
N ALA A 64 9.68 1.26 -15.70
CA ALA A 64 10.29 0.25 -14.84
C ALA A 64 9.24 -0.55 -14.07
N LEU A 65 8.16 0.11 -13.57
CA LEU A 65 7.02 -0.59 -12.94
C LEU A 65 6.35 -1.55 -13.91
N GLY A 66 6.09 -1.14 -15.15
CA GLY A 66 5.51 -1.98 -16.19
C GLY A 66 6.40 -3.19 -16.53
N ASN A 67 7.72 -2.99 -16.62
CA ASN A 67 8.70 -4.06 -16.87
C ASN A 67 8.74 -5.07 -15.73
N ILE A 68 8.70 -4.61 -14.47
CA ILE A 68 8.63 -5.49 -13.30
C ILE A 68 7.32 -6.29 -13.33
N ALA A 69 6.19 -5.63 -13.50
CA ALA A 69 4.87 -6.28 -13.49
C ALA A 69 4.75 -7.37 -14.55
N LYS A 70 5.29 -7.14 -15.77
CA LYS A 70 5.31 -8.12 -16.86
C LYS A 70 6.27 -9.29 -16.63
N SER A 71 7.24 -9.16 -15.73
CA SER A 71 8.29 -10.15 -15.50
C SER A 71 7.96 -11.18 -14.43
N VAL A 72 6.94 -10.94 -13.61
CA VAL A 72 6.47 -11.82 -12.55
C VAL A 72 5.11 -12.42 -12.91
N LYS A 73 4.79 -13.59 -12.34
CA LYS A 73 3.50 -14.28 -12.57
C LYS A 73 2.48 -13.97 -11.49
N ILE A 74 2.94 -13.52 -10.32
CA ILE A 74 2.06 -13.15 -9.21
C ILE A 74 1.44 -11.77 -9.46
N PRO A 75 0.27 -11.50 -8.89
CA PRO A 75 -0.39 -10.20 -9.03
C PRO A 75 0.49 -9.04 -8.58
N VAL A 76 0.34 -7.89 -9.23
CA VAL A 76 1.02 -6.64 -8.86
C VAL A 76 -0.02 -5.56 -8.60
N GLN A 77 0.16 -4.82 -7.50
CA GLN A 77 -0.53 -3.56 -7.28
C GLN A 77 0.47 -2.40 -7.36
N VAL A 78 0.07 -1.32 -8.00
CA VAL A 78 0.94 -0.17 -8.27
C VAL A 78 0.38 1.09 -7.63
N GLY A 79 1.25 1.86 -6.98
CA GLY A 79 0.93 3.17 -6.42
C GLY A 79 2.03 4.19 -6.72
N GLY A 80 1.74 5.43 -6.38
CA GLY A 80 2.71 6.52 -6.51
C GLY A 80 2.46 7.43 -7.69
N GLY A 81 2.20 8.71 -7.40
CA GLY A 81 2.15 9.78 -8.38
C GLY A 81 0.96 9.82 -9.34
N PHE A 82 -0.06 9.00 -9.16
CA PHE A 82 -1.28 9.04 -9.98
C PHE A 82 -2.03 10.36 -9.79
N ARG A 83 -1.97 11.24 -10.81
CA ARG A 83 -2.50 12.61 -10.73
C ARG A 83 -3.73 12.83 -11.59
N ASN A 84 -4.02 11.94 -12.52
CA ASN A 84 -5.17 11.98 -13.42
C ASN A 84 -5.62 10.56 -13.79
N GLU A 85 -6.75 10.47 -14.48
CA GLU A 85 -7.40 9.23 -14.92
C GLU A 85 -6.52 8.44 -15.90
N THR A 86 -5.93 9.12 -16.89
CA THR A 86 -5.16 8.49 -17.96
C THR A 86 -3.99 7.62 -17.44
N ILE A 87 -3.19 8.14 -16.50
CA ILE A 87 -2.07 7.38 -15.95
C ILE A 87 -2.53 6.16 -15.12
N ILE A 88 -3.74 6.22 -14.54
CA ILE A 88 -4.36 5.08 -13.84
C ILE A 88 -4.79 4.03 -14.84
N GLU A 89 -5.40 4.42 -15.96
CA GLU A 89 -5.80 3.52 -17.05
C GLU A 89 -4.58 2.81 -17.63
N GLU A 90 -3.51 3.54 -17.96
CA GLU A 90 -2.26 2.97 -18.43
C GLU A 90 -1.64 1.99 -17.42
N ALA A 91 -1.70 2.29 -16.12
CA ALA A 91 -1.20 1.39 -15.07
C ALA A 91 -2.02 0.09 -14.99
N LEU A 92 -3.33 0.16 -15.21
CA LEU A 92 -4.22 -1.02 -15.21
C LEU A 92 -4.01 -1.95 -16.41
N GLU A 93 -3.27 -1.54 -17.44
CA GLU A 93 -2.88 -2.42 -18.55
C GLU A 93 -1.85 -3.49 -18.11
N PHE A 94 -1.05 -3.22 -17.09
CA PHE A 94 -0.04 -4.15 -16.61
C PHE A 94 -0.19 -4.54 -15.13
N ALA A 95 -0.90 -3.76 -14.33
CA ALA A 95 -1.14 -4.04 -12.92
C ALA A 95 -2.54 -4.64 -12.70
N GLN A 96 -2.66 -5.57 -11.77
CA GLN A 96 -3.97 -6.11 -11.39
C GLN A 96 -4.84 -5.04 -10.74
N ARG A 97 -4.23 -4.12 -9.97
CA ARG A 97 -4.93 -3.02 -9.32
C ARG A 97 -4.00 -1.84 -9.03
N VAL A 98 -4.59 -0.68 -8.87
CA VAL A 98 -3.89 0.57 -8.57
C VAL A 98 -4.24 1.08 -7.19
N VAL A 99 -3.28 1.75 -6.55
CA VAL A 99 -3.44 2.39 -5.24
C VAL A 99 -3.52 3.90 -5.44
N ILE A 100 -4.67 4.47 -5.14
CA ILE A 100 -4.99 5.88 -5.37
C ILE A 100 -4.95 6.63 -4.04
N GLY A 101 -3.98 7.52 -3.88
CA GLY A 101 -3.82 8.36 -2.68
C GLY A 101 -4.40 9.75 -2.88
N THR A 102 -3.57 10.75 -3.04
CA THR A 102 -3.93 12.18 -3.09
C THR A 102 -5.09 12.49 -4.05
N LEU A 103 -5.14 11.86 -5.22
CA LEU A 103 -6.21 12.07 -6.21
C LEU A 103 -7.58 11.74 -5.63
N ALA A 104 -7.68 10.70 -4.80
CA ALA A 104 -8.93 10.28 -4.17
C ALA A 104 -9.56 11.40 -3.31
N PHE A 105 -8.74 12.21 -2.69
CA PHE A 105 -9.18 13.33 -1.84
C PHE A 105 -9.40 14.62 -2.62
N LYS A 106 -8.87 14.72 -3.86
CA LYS A 106 -8.98 15.94 -4.70
C LYS A 106 -10.12 15.90 -5.69
N ASP A 107 -10.41 14.74 -6.27
CA ASP A 107 -11.36 14.62 -7.37
C ASP A 107 -12.22 13.35 -7.27
N LYS A 108 -13.34 13.49 -6.55
CA LYS A 108 -14.34 12.41 -6.39
C LYS A 108 -15.04 12.05 -7.71
N THR A 109 -15.09 12.97 -8.67
CA THR A 109 -15.73 12.73 -9.97
C THR A 109 -14.90 11.75 -10.82
N VAL A 110 -13.59 11.91 -10.79
CA VAL A 110 -12.66 10.93 -11.42
C VAL A 110 -12.80 9.57 -10.77
N LEU A 111 -12.89 9.50 -9.45
CA LEU A 111 -13.07 8.22 -8.74
C LEU A 111 -14.37 7.50 -9.13
N ASP A 112 -15.46 8.23 -9.25
CA ASP A 112 -16.77 7.68 -9.63
C ASP A 112 -16.72 7.06 -11.04
N ARG A 113 -16.09 7.76 -12.00
CA ARG A 113 -15.86 7.22 -13.36
C ARG A 113 -14.98 5.98 -13.35
N LEU A 114 -13.85 6.02 -12.63
CA LEU A 114 -12.95 4.87 -12.51
C LEU A 114 -13.67 3.67 -11.89
N LEU A 115 -14.44 3.89 -10.83
CA LEU A 115 -15.21 2.83 -10.17
C LEU A 115 -16.23 2.20 -11.12
N THR A 116 -16.93 3.03 -11.89
CA THR A 116 -17.91 2.57 -12.89
C THR A 116 -17.24 1.76 -14.01
N THR A 117 -16.07 2.18 -14.45
CA THR A 117 -15.36 1.58 -15.59
C THR A 117 -14.62 0.29 -15.21
N TYR A 118 -13.91 0.31 -14.10
CA TYR A 118 -12.97 -0.77 -13.73
C TYR A 118 -13.45 -1.66 -12.59
N GLY A 119 -14.45 -1.22 -11.86
CA GLY A 119 -14.95 -1.92 -10.66
C GLY A 119 -14.05 -1.75 -9.45
N ASN A 120 -14.60 -2.11 -8.30
CA ASN A 120 -14.01 -1.88 -6.99
C ASN A 120 -12.71 -2.69 -6.75
N GLU A 121 -12.63 -3.92 -7.27
CA GLU A 121 -11.49 -4.80 -7.03
C GLU A 121 -10.16 -4.31 -7.62
N LYS A 122 -10.22 -3.44 -8.63
CA LYS A 122 -9.04 -2.86 -9.29
C LYS A 122 -8.54 -1.57 -8.66
N LEU A 123 -9.33 -0.98 -7.77
CA LEU A 123 -9.08 0.35 -7.21
C LEU A 123 -8.92 0.28 -5.69
N VAL A 124 -7.72 0.51 -5.19
CA VAL A 124 -7.42 0.56 -3.76
C VAL A 124 -7.29 2.01 -3.32
N ILE A 125 -8.07 2.44 -2.35
CA ILE A 125 -7.93 3.80 -1.79
C ILE A 125 -6.86 3.79 -0.71
N SER A 126 -5.80 4.59 -0.90
CA SER A 126 -4.80 4.84 0.14
C SER A 126 -5.35 5.83 1.16
N VAL A 127 -5.45 5.38 2.40
CA VAL A 127 -5.88 6.16 3.56
C VAL A 127 -4.73 6.26 4.56
N ASP A 128 -3.58 6.72 4.06
CA ASP A 128 -2.38 6.92 4.88
C ASP A 128 -2.63 8.03 5.90
N HIS A 129 -2.11 7.83 7.11
CA HIS A 129 -2.43 8.73 8.21
C HIS A 129 -1.22 9.06 9.10
N ASN A 130 -1.27 10.24 9.71
CA ASN A 130 -0.45 10.66 10.82
C ASN A 130 -1.35 10.81 12.05
N ASP A 131 -1.15 9.95 13.05
CA ASP A 131 -1.96 9.93 14.29
C ASP A 131 -3.48 10.02 14.03
N GLY A 132 -3.97 9.23 13.06
CA GLY A 132 -5.40 9.15 12.72
C GLY A 132 -5.93 10.26 11.83
N LEU A 133 -5.11 11.20 11.36
CA LEU A 133 -5.48 12.21 10.37
C LEU A 133 -4.88 11.87 9.00
N ILE A 134 -5.70 11.93 7.95
CA ILE A 134 -5.29 11.63 6.58
C ILE A 134 -4.13 12.53 6.13
N VAL A 135 -3.17 11.94 5.42
CA VAL A 135 -2.07 12.65 4.78
C VAL A 135 -2.16 12.52 3.27
N VAL A 136 -1.75 13.56 2.58
CA VAL A 136 -1.77 13.68 1.11
C VAL A 136 -0.47 14.29 0.58
N ASN A 137 -0.36 14.43 -0.75
CA ASN A 137 0.79 15.04 -1.42
C ASN A 137 2.12 14.37 -1.08
N GLY A 138 2.17 13.01 -1.17
CA GLY A 138 3.38 12.25 -0.83
C GLY A 138 3.79 12.41 0.63
N TRP A 139 2.78 12.42 1.52
CA TRP A 139 2.90 12.55 2.99
C TRP A 139 3.41 13.91 3.49
N GLN A 140 3.46 14.91 2.60
CA GLN A 140 3.92 16.27 2.94
C GLN A 140 2.85 17.14 3.60
N GLN A 141 1.59 16.75 3.52
CA GLN A 141 0.47 17.52 4.05
C GLN A 141 -0.47 16.64 4.87
N THR A 142 -0.57 16.92 6.17
CA THR A 142 -1.63 16.37 7.03
C THR A 142 -2.90 17.18 6.84
N THR A 143 -4.01 16.50 6.60
CA THR A 143 -5.34 17.12 6.48
C THR A 143 -6.02 17.21 7.85
N LYS A 144 -7.25 17.76 7.88
CA LYS A 144 -8.11 17.71 9.06
C LYS A 144 -9.13 16.55 9.01
N ILE A 145 -8.98 15.64 8.06
CA ILE A 145 -9.93 14.55 7.82
C ILE A 145 -9.51 13.36 8.70
N PRO A 146 -10.35 12.92 9.63
CA PRO A 146 -10.11 11.70 10.39
C PRO A 146 -10.11 10.46 9.47
N LEU A 147 -9.25 9.49 9.75
CA LEU A 147 -9.13 8.23 9.00
C LEU A 147 -10.48 7.52 8.86
N ILE A 148 -11.23 7.42 9.93
CA ILE A 148 -12.54 6.74 9.96
C ILE A 148 -13.57 7.45 9.08
N ASP A 149 -13.56 8.77 9.08
CA ASP A 149 -14.47 9.57 8.24
C ASP A 149 -14.15 9.40 6.77
N ALA A 150 -12.84 9.41 6.41
CA ALA A 150 -12.39 9.15 5.06
C ALA A 150 -12.85 7.77 4.55
N VAL A 151 -12.62 6.72 5.33
CA VAL A 151 -13.03 5.35 4.97
C VAL A 151 -14.56 5.27 4.80
N ASN A 152 -15.34 5.85 5.72
CA ASN A 152 -16.80 5.87 5.62
C ASN A 152 -17.29 6.62 4.39
N ASP A 153 -16.65 7.73 4.02
CA ASP A 153 -17.03 8.51 2.83
C ASP A 153 -16.78 7.74 1.54
N PHE A 154 -15.61 7.12 1.38
CA PHE A 154 -15.31 6.30 0.21
C PHE A 154 -16.17 5.03 0.15
N ARG A 155 -16.48 4.42 1.32
CA ARG A 155 -17.40 3.29 1.38
C ARG A 155 -18.81 3.65 0.87
N LYS A 156 -19.32 4.87 1.21
CA LYS A 156 -20.60 5.35 0.68
C LYS A 156 -20.58 5.54 -0.83
N MET A 157 -19.41 5.81 -1.43
CA MET A 157 -19.22 5.86 -2.88
C MET A 157 -19.16 4.47 -3.53
N GLY A 158 -19.05 3.39 -2.76
CA GLY A 158 -18.97 2.01 -3.27
C GLY A 158 -17.58 1.37 -3.20
N PHE A 159 -16.57 2.07 -2.66
CA PHE A 159 -15.25 1.47 -2.46
C PHE A 159 -15.22 0.54 -1.26
N SER A 160 -14.50 -0.57 -1.39
CA SER A 160 -14.26 -1.51 -0.29
C SER A 160 -12.78 -1.83 -0.07
N GLU A 161 -11.90 -1.53 -1.03
CA GLU A 161 -10.49 -1.86 -0.98
C GLU A 161 -9.67 -0.67 -0.44
N TYR A 162 -9.00 -0.86 0.70
CA TYR A 162 -8.24 0.19 1.38
C TYR A 162 -6.83 -0.24 1.72
N LEU A 163 -5.87 0.64 1.51
CA LEU A 163 -4.52 0.54 2.04
C LEU A 163 -4.35 1.60 3.14
N SER A 164 -4.03 1.19 4.36
CA SER A 164 -3.76 2.10 5.47
C SER A 164 -2.31 1.99 5.91
N THR A 165 -1.58 3.10 5.80
CA THR A 165 -0.20 3.23 6.27
C THR A 165 -0.12 4.24 7.41
N SER A 166 0.39 3.82 8.58
CA SER A 166 0.78 4.76 9.64
C SER A 166 2.15 5.34 9.31
N ILE A 167 2.20 6.62 8.88
CA ILE A 167 3.48 7.24 8.47
C ILE A 167 4.45 7.42 9.64
N VAL A 168 3.96 7.56 10.87
CA VAL A 168 4.80 7.66 12.07
C VAL A 168 5.50 6.33 12.40
N ARG A 169 4.96 5.22 11.90
CA ARG A 169 5.51 3.87 12.05
C ARG A 169 6.33 3.42 10.86
N ASP A 170 6.06 3.95 9.64
CA ASP A 170 6.71 3.45 8.42
C ASP A 170 8.23 3.60 8.45
N GLY A 171 8.93 2.53 8.09
CA GLY A 171 10.39 2.43 8.10
C GLY A 171 11.04 2.40 9.49
N THR A 172 10.27 2.41 10.59
CA THR A 172 10.82 2.50 11.96
C THR A 172 11.11 1.15 12.61
N LEU A 173 10.50 0.05 12.13
CA LEU A 173 10.55 -1.28 12.76
C LEU A 173 10.10 -1.26 14.25
N LYS A 174 9.03 -0.51 14.55
CA LYS A 174 8.48 -0.36 15.91
C LYS A 174 7.11 -1.00 16.10
N GLY A 175 6.71 -1.85 15.16
CA GLY A 175 5.40 -2.47 15.12
C GLY A 175 4.33 -1.59 14.46
N PRO A 176 3.22 -2.20 13.98
CA PRO A 176 2.11 -1.51 13.34
C PRO A 176 1.33 -0.66 14.36
N ASP A 177 0.59 0.32 13.85
CA ASP A 177 -0.31 1.14 14.65
C ASP A 177 -1.68 0.46 14.76
N LEU A 178 -1.84 -0.40 15.77
CA LEU A 178 -2.99 -1.30 15.85
C LEU A 178 -4.31 -0.58 16.17
N GLU A 179 -4.32 0.53 16.91
CA GLU A 179 -5.57 1.16 17.35
C GLU A 179 -6.37 1.76 16.18
N PRO A 180 -5.80 2.59 15.27
CA PRO A 180 -6.51 3.03 14.08
C PRO A 180 -6.96 1.86 13.19
N LEU A 181 -6.12 0.82 13.05
CA LEU A 181 -6.45 -0.37 12.24
C LEU A 181 -7.64 -1.15 12.81
N LYS A 182 -7.72 -1.33 14.14
CA LYS A 182 -8.88 -1.93 14.81
C LYS A 182 -10.16 -1.16 14.49
N MET A 183 -10.10 0.17 14.55
CA MET A 183 -11.26 1.02 14.25
C MET A 183 -11.72 0.86 12.79
N VAL A 184 -10.80 0.93 11.83
CA VAL A 184 -11.11 0.72 10.41
C VAL A 184 -11.67 -0.68 10.17
N ASN A 185 -11.09 -1.71 10.79
CA ASN A 185 -11.52 -3.10 10.62
C ASN A 185 -12.92 -3.39 11.19
N GLN A 186 -13.49 -2.51 12.03
CA GLN A 186 -14.89 -2.60 12.49
C GLN A 186 -15.89 -2.05 11.46
N ILE A 187 -15.47 -1.36 10.43
CA ILE A 187 -16.37 -0.81 9.40
C ILE A 187 -16.80 -1.96 8.47
N GLU A 188 -18.09 -2.08 8.21
CA GLU A 188 -18.64 -3.10 7.31
C GLU A 188 -18.17 -2.94 5.87
N ASN A 189 -17.95 -4.05 5.17
CA ASN A 189 -17.54 -4.10 3.77
C ASN A 189 -16.21 -3.37 3.48
N VAL A 190 -15.30 -3.36 4.45
CA VAL A 190 -13.93 -2.88 4.29
C VAL A 190 -12.99 -4.05 4.15
N ASN A 191 -12.19 -4.04 3.09
CA ASN A 191 -11.11 -4.97 2.81
C ASN A 191 -9.78 -4.22 3.00
N LEU A 192 -9.09 -4.51 4.10
CA LEU A 192 -7.98 -3.69 4.58
C LEU A 192 -6.63 -4.32 4.25
N ILE A 193 -5.75 -3.54 3.64
CA ILE A 193 -4.31 -3.81 3.56
C ILE A 193 -3.62 -2.95 4.62
N VAL A 194 -2.84 -3.60 5.48
CA VAL A 194 -2.09 -2.94 6.54
C VAL A 194 -0.65 -2.67 6.09
N SER A 195 -0.16 -1.46 6.36
CA SER A 195 1.21 -1.05 6.04
C SER A 195 1.81 -0.16 7.15
N GLY A 196 3.14 -0.16 7.21
CA GLY A 196 3.92 0.69 8.11
C GLY A 196 4.23 0.04 9.47
N GLY A 197 5.52 0.00 9.79
CA GLY A 197 6.02 -0.37 11.12
C GLY A 197 6.31 -1.84 11.35
N ILE A 198 5.79 -2.78 10.56
CA ILE A 198 6.05 -4.23 10.76
C ILE A 198 7.55 -4.47 10.96
N SER A 199 7.90 -5.15 12.06
CA SER A 199 9.28 -5.35 12.47
C SER A 199 9.69 -6.82 12.58
N ASN A 200 8.75 -7.71 12.87
CA ASN A 200 9.00 -9.13 13.11
C ASN A 200 7.71 -9.95 12.87
N ILE A 201 7.81 -11.26 13.09
CA ILE A 201 6.69 -12.19 12.86
C ILE A 201 5.52 -11.95 13.83
N ASP A 202 5.79 -11.54 15.08
CA ASP A 202 4.73 -11.27 16.06
C ASP A 202 3.84 -10.11 15.61
N ASP A 203 4.38 -9.14 14.88
CA ASP A 203 3.61 -8.03 14.32
C ASP A 203 2.68 -8.52 13.20
N VAL A 204 3.11 -9.49 12.39
CA VAL A 204 2.26 -10.13 11.36
C VAL A 204 1.10 -10.90 12.04
N ILE A 205 1.39 -11.62 13.12
CA ILE A 205 0.37 -12.32 13.92
C ILE A 205 -0.65 -11.33 14.48
N LYS A 206 -0.20 -10.23 15.10
CA LYS A 206 -1.10 -9.17 15.63
C LYS A 206 -2.01 -8.58 14.56
N VAL A 207 -1.49 -8.36 13.34
CA VAL A 207 -2.28 -7.87 12.21
C VAL A 207 -3.35 -8.90 11.79
N LYS A 208 -2.98 -10.19 11.72
CA LYS A 208 -3.93 -11.27 11.44
C LYS A 208 -5.01 -11.40 12.51
N GLU A 209 -4.64 -11.21 13.77
CA GLU A 209 -5.56 -11.28 14.91
C GLU A 209 -6.59 -10.13 14.95
N LEU A 210 -6.41 -9.05 14.16
CA LEU A 210 -7.41 -7.99 14.05
C LEU A 210 -8.79 -8.54 13.65
N ASP A 211 -8.83 -9.59 12.80
CA ASP A 211 -10.08 -10.20 12.37
C ASP A 211 -10.76 -11.05 13.46
N LEU A 212 -10.02 -11.57 14.43
CA LEU A 212 -10.57 -12.35 15.55
C LEU A 212 -11.50 -11.51 16.44
N HIS A 213 -11.25 -10.21 16.51
CA HIS A 213 -12.02 -9.27 17.33
C HIS A 213 -13.02 -8.43 16.51
N ARG A 214 -13.20 -8.78 15.24
CA ARG A 214 -14.11 -8.06 14.35
C ARG A 214 -15.56 -8.39 14.66
N ARG A 215 -16.37 -7.35 14.87
CA ARG A 215 -17.81 -7.46 15.12
C ARG A 215 -18.66 -7.24 13.89
N SER A 216 -18.12 -6.53 12.89
CA SER A 216 -18.81 -6.27 11.64
C SER A 216 -18.81 -7.50 10.72
N LYS A 217 -19.81 -7.58 9.83
CA LYS A 217 -19.90 -8.63 8.81
C LYS A 217 -19.16 -8.22 7.53
N GLY A 218 -18.78 -9.20 6.71
CA GLY A 218 -18.18 -9.00 5.39
C GLY A 218 -16.66 -9.11 5.39
N LEU A 219 -16.00 -8.26 4.61
CA LEU A 219 -14.56 -8.24 4.39
C LEU A 219 -13.77 -7.93 5.67
N GLY A 220 -12.45 -7.98 5.64
CA GLY A 220 -11.59 -7.80 6.82
C GLY A 220 -10.17 -7.46 6.41
N VAL A 221 -9.18 -7.92 7.16
CA VAL A 221 -7.77 -7.74 6.81
C VAL A 221 -7.40 -8.65 5.64
N MET A 222 -7.30 -8.08 4.46
CA MET A 222 -6.95 -8.77 3.22
C MET A 222 -5.46 -9.12 3.16
N GLY A 223 -4.59 -8.22 3.62
CA GLY A 223 -3.17 -8.41 3.51
C GLY A 223 -2.34 -7.48 4.38
N VAL A 224 -1.06 -7.80 4.49
CA VAL A 224 -0.04 -6.97 5.14
C VAL A 224 1.08 -6.67 4.16
N ILE A 225 1.49 -5.40 4.09
CA ILE A 225 2.66 -4.98 3.32
C ILE A 225 3.90 -5.12 4.20
N LEU A 226 4.88 -5.86 3.68
CA LEU A 226 6.19 -6.02 4.29
C LEU A 226 7.23 -5.22 3.48
N GLY A 227 7.81 -4.22 4.10
CA GLY A 227 8.85 -3.39 3.50
C GLY A 227 10.21 -3.67 4.16
N LYS A 228 10.70 -2.72 4.95
CA LYS A 228 12.03 -2.72 5.56
C LYS A 228 12.37 -4.02 6.28
N ALA A 229 11.42 -4.63 6.98
CA ALA A 229 11.63 -5.88 7.72
C ALA A 229 12.10 -7.05 6.81
N LEU A 230 11.61 -7.13 5.56
CA LEU A 230 12.09 -8.14 4.59
C LEU A 230 13.51 -7.85 4.11
N TYR A 231 13.83 -6.59 3.81
CA TYR A 231 15.16 -6.21 3.33
C TYR A 231 16.23 -6.37 4.41
N GLU A 232 15.87 -6.20 5.67
CA GLU A 232 16.76 -6.35 6.82
C GLU A 232 16.72 -7.76 7.44
N ASN A 233 16.05 -8.72 6.78
CA ASN A 233 15.91 -10.12 7.21
C ASN A 233 15.36 -10.26 8.64
N GLN A 234 14.48 -9.34 9.08
CA GLN A 234 13.79 -9.41 10.37
C GLN A 234 12.58 -10.37 10.31
N VAL A 235 12.06 -10.61 9.11
CA VAL A 235 11.00 -11.56 8.81
C VAL A 235 11.19 -12.07 7.38
N THR A 236 10.85 -13.31 7.12
CA THR A 236 10.80 -13.88 5.77
C THR A 236 9.35 -13.99 5.28
N ILE A 237 9.17 -14.10 3.96
CA ILE A 237 7.83 -14.34 3.38
C ILE A 237 7.30 -15.70 3.82
N GLU A 238 8.20 -16.72 3.90
CA GLU A 238 7.84 -18.08 4.31
C GLU A 238 7.31 -18.10 5.76
N GLU A 239 8.02 -17.47 6.71
CA GLU A 239 7.57 -17.32 8.09
C GLU A 239 6.21 -16.60 8.16
N ALA A 240 6.08 -15.48 7.45
CA ALA A 240 4.85 -14.69 7.44
C ALA A 240 3.64 -15.45 6.86
N LYS A 241 3.85 -16.39 5.94
CA LYS A 241 2.81 -17.26 5.40
C LYS A 241 2.48 -18.44 6.31
N GLY A 242 3.39 -18.83 7.17
CA GLY A 242 3.23 -19.94 8.12
C GLY A 242 2.34 -19.62 9.33
N VAL A 243 2.03 -18.35 9.56
CA VAL A 243 1.23 -17.89 10.71
C VAL A 243 -0.22 -17.57 10.36
#